data_0bff4f0379c8d535920a789f80031338
#
_entry.id   0bff4f0379c8d535920a789f80031338
#
_cell.length_a   1.000
_cell.length_b   1.000
_cell.length_c   1.000
_cell.angle_alpha   90.00
_cell.angle_beta   90.00
_cell.angle_gamma   90.00
#
_symmetry.space_group_name_H-M   'P 1'
#
loop_
_entity.id
_entity.type
_entity.pdbx_description
1 polymer ?
#
loop_
_entity_poly.entity_id
_entity_poly.type
_entity_poly.pdbx_seq_one_letter_code
_entity_poly.pdbx_strand_id
1 'polypeptide(L)'
;MPERIIVSGIYRSGTSLNAELVHLWGAYAGREGDIFQDEYGYMEHLALQKLNDELLDNNSRVPTPVDQLIEKAQDPVLKERAFQILDAMDKETEQNRALAWIWKDPRLPLVLPFWANIWGDVIYVIPVRHPVETIRSAASMDGLSPDEVPLSAGFVYWQFCMLNVLLFTEKSKRKIFIAYDQLIQNPQQECARLCHFLDEQCSFSRESVSQRIELMASKITASQHHYQHLKSLAETETSTPEQRALYNLLRVKTIYPDETFNKDDFALYPGWREYLQITDMLFSISRTQEN
;
A
#
# COMPACT_ATOMS: atom_id res chain seq x y z
N MET A 1 -8.87 -12.78 -19.57
CA MET A 1 -9.01 -12.29 -18.19
C MET A 1 -8.36 -10.92 -18.11
N PRO A 2 -8.99 -9.98 -17.44
CA PRO A 2 -8.40 -8.66 -17.24
C PRO A 2 -7.15 -8.73 -16.34
N GLU A 3 -6.30 -7.71 -16.44
CA GLU A 3 -5.16 -7.58 -15.57
C GLU A 3 -5.58 -7.10 -14.17
N ARG A 4 -4.84 -7.51 -13.16
CA ARG A 4 -5.10 -7.16 -11.77
C ARG A 4 -4.00 -6.24 -11.26
N ILE A 5 -4.36 -5.00 -10.89
CA ILE A 5 -3.41 -3.99 -10.41
C ILE A 5 -3.61 -3.79 -8.91
N ILE A 6 -2.58 -4.09 -8.14
CA ILE A 6 -2.60 -4.05 -6.69
C ILE A 6 -1.77 -2.86 -6.20
N VAL A 7 -2.42 -1.88 -5.57
CA VAL A 7 -1.71 -0.79 -4.90
C VAL A 7 -1.46 -1.20 -3.45
N SER A 8 -0.21 -1.54 -3.15
CA SER A 8 0.19 -2.04 -1.83
C SER A 8 1.27 -1.16 -1.21
N GLY A 9 0.96 -0.61 -0.06
CA GLY A 9 1.86 0.20 0.76
C GLY A 9 1.23 0.47 2.11
N ILE A 10 2.05 0.93 3.05
CA ILE A 10 1.56 1.26 4.38
C ILE A 10 0.52 2.40 4.32
N TYR A 11 -0.42 2.37 5.27
CA TYR A 11 -1.36 3.47 5.53
C TYR A 11 -0.67 4.84 5.54
N ARG A 12 -1.23 5.83 4.84
CA ARG A 12 -0.69 7.20 4.67
C ARG A 12 0.59 7.33 3.83
N SER A 13 0.99 6.30 3.10
CA SER A 13 2.12 6.40 2.16
C SER A 13 1.77 6.96 0.78
N GLY A 14 0.50 7.33 0.56
CA GLY A 14 0.01 7.80 -0.74
C GLY A 14 -0.69 6.71 -1.57
N THR A 15 -1.16 5.63 -0.93
CA THR A 15 -1.88 4.54 -1.59
C THR A 15 -3.14 5.03 -2.30
N SER A 16 -3.94 5.92 -1.68
CA SER A 16 -5.16 6.47 -2.30
C SER A 16 -4.86 7.30 -3.54
N LEU A 17 -3.83 8.17 -3.48
CA LEU A 17 -3.41 8.95 -4.65
C LEU A 17 -2.96 8.02 -5.79
N ASN A 18 -2.11 7.02 -5.50
CA ASN A 18 -1.68 6.07 -6.53
C ASN A 18 -2.86 5.26 -7.10
N ALA A 19 -3.85 4.88 -6.27
CA ALA A 19 -5.05 4.21 -6.74
C ALA A 19 -5.86 5.11 -7.68
N GLU A 20 -6.03 6.39 -7.35
CA GLU A 20 -6.68 7.36 -8.22
C GLU A 20 -5.95 7.51 -9.57
N LEU A 21 -4.61 7.60 -9.55
CA LEU A 21 -3.82 7.70 -10.79
C LEU A 21 -3.98 6.45 -11.66
N VAL A 22 -3.98 5.25 -11.07
CA VAL A 22 -4.21 3.99 -11.80
C VAL A 22 -5.64 3.93 -12.37
N HIS A 23 -6.64 4.43 -11.64
CA HIS A 23 -8.00 4.55 -12.15
C HIS A 23 -8.08 5.54 -13.33
N LEU A 24 -7.48 6.70 -13.24
CA LEU A 24 -7.40 7.69 -14.31
C LEU A 24 -6.61 7.19 -15.53
N TRP A 25 -5.66 6.30 -15.34
CA TRP A 25 -4.99 5.59 -16.43
C TRP A 25 -5.99 4.73 -17.21
N GLY A 26 -7.01 4.16 -16.56
CA GLY A 26 -8.09 3.41 -17.19
C GLY A 26 -8.43 2.07 -16.53
N ALA A 27 -7.91 1.80 -15.33
CA ALA A 27 -8.30 0.61 -14.58
C ALA A 27 -9.71 0.78 -13.99
N TYR A 28 -10.47 -0.31 -14.00
CA TYR A 28 -11.80 -0.37 -13.39
C TYR A 28 -11.66 -0.42 -11.87
N ALA A 29 -12.34 0.43 -11.16
CA ALA A 29 -12.27 0.50 -9.70
C ALA A 29 -13.35 -0.34 -8.98
N GLY A 30 -14.41 -0.78 -9.68
CA GLY A 30 -15.58 -1.46 -9.11
C GLY A 30 -16.87 -0.65 -9.31
N ARG A 31 -18.00 -1.22 -8.93
CA ARG A 31 -19.31 -0.53 -9.01
C ARG A 31 -19.49 0.45 -7.86
N GLU A 32 -20.25 1.50 -8.11
CA GLU A 32 -20.78 2.33 -7.05
C GLU A 32 -21.61 1.47 -6.07
N GLY A 33 -21.30 1.55 -4.77
CA GLY A 33 -21.89 0.73 -3.71
C GLY A 33 -21.08 -0.51 -3.32
N ASP A 34 -20.19 -1.02 -4.18
CA ASP A 34 -19.26 -2.10 -3.86
C ASP A 34 -17.88 -1.58 -3.42
N ILE A 35 -17.67 -0.27 -3.57
CA ILE A 35 -16.44 0.42 -3.20
C ILE A 35 -16.73 1.32 -2.01
N PHE A 36 -15.89 1.23 -0.98
CA PHE A 36 -15.83 2.27 0.04
C PHE A 36 -15.12 3.48 -0.54
N GLN A 37 -15.89 4.57 -0.67
CA GLN A 37 -15.40 5.86 -1.13
C GLN A 37 -15.91 6.93 -0.19
N ASP A 38 -15.00 7.71 0.38
CA ASP A 38 -15.34 8.91 1.13
C ASP A 38 -14.76 10.16 0.43
N GLU A 39 -14.80 11.30 1.11
CA GLU A 39 -14.23 12.56 0.63
C GLU A 39 -12.72 12.50 0.35
N TYR A 40 -12.02 11.47 0.82
CA TYR A 40 -10.59 11.21 0.60
C TYR A 40 -10.32 10.20 -0.54
N GLY A 41 -11.37 9.68 -1.19
CA GLY A 41 -11.26 8.86 -2.39
C GLY A 41 -10.71 7.45 -2.18
N TYR A 42 -11.10 6.76 -1.11
CA TYR A 42 -10.59 5.41 -0.79
C TYR A 42 -11.09 4.34 -1.74
N MET A 43 -10.66 4.04 -2.81
CA MET A 43 -11.07 2.96 -3.72
C MET A 43 -10.85 1.56 -3.11
N GLU A 44 -11.57 1.22 -2.05
CA GLU A 44 -11.47 -0.04 -1.32
C GLU A 44 -12.70 -0.92 -1.60
N HIS A 45 -12.49 -2.12 -2.12
CA HIS A 45 -13.58 -3.02 -2.45
C HIS A 45 -14.12 -3.70 -1.20
N LEU A 46 -15.41 -3.53 -0.90
CA LEU A 46 -16.03 -3.97 0.36
C LEU A 46 -15.93 -5.47 0.62
N ALA A 47 -16.08 -6.32 -0.41
CA ALA A 47 -15.97 -7.76 -0.24
C ALA A 47 -14.53 -8.20 0.12
N LEU A 48 -13.53 -7.55 -0.50
CA LEU A 48 -12.12 -7.78 -0.18
C LEU A 48 -11.77 -7.26 1.21
N GLN A 49 -12.33 -6.10 1.57
CA GLN A 49 -12.17 -5.51 2.90
C GLN A 49 -12.68 -6.45 4.00
N LYS A 50 -13.89 -7.02 3.84
CA LYS A 50 -14.46 -7.98 4.78
C LYS A 50 -13.60 -9.24 4.95
N LEU A 51 -13.04 -9.75 3.85
CA LEU A 51 -12.14 -10.89 3.94
C LEU A 51 -10.83 -10.53 4.65
N ASN A 52 -10.29 -9.33 4.41
CA ASN A 52 -9.12 -8.85 5.13
C ASN A 52 -9.38 -8.67 6.63
N ASP A 53 -10.58 -8.23 7.04
CA ASP A 53 -10.97 -8.14 8.46
C ASP A 53 -10.92 -9.53 9.12
N GLU A 54 -11.47 -10.56 8.47
CA GLU A 54 -11.42 -11.93 8.98
C GLU A 54 -9.98 -12.47 9.04
N LEU A 55 -9.15 -12.18 8.04
CA LEU A 55 -7.75 -12.59 8.03
C LEU A 55 -6.94 -11.98 9.17
N LEU A 56 -7.32 -10.77 9.58
CA LEU A 56 -6.71 -10.01 10.68
C LEU A 56 -7.44 -10.20 12.03
N ASP A 57 -8.34 -11.19 12.12
CA ASP A 57 -9.13 -11.47 13.33
C ASP A 57 -9.88 -10.22 13.86
N ASN A 58 -10.37 -9.39 12.91
CA ASN A 58 -11.02 -8.09 13.14
C ASN A 58 -10.14 -7.05 13.87
N ASN A 59 -8.83 -7.23 13.85
CA ASN A 59 -7.86 -6.29 14.39
C ASN A 59 -6.92 -5.79 13.29
N SER A 60 -7.25 -4.65 12.71
CA SER A 60 -6.51 -4.06 11.59
C SER A 60 -5.16 -3.44 11.96
N ARG A 61 -4.83 -3.35 13.25
CA ARG A 61 -3.62 -2.66 13.73
C ARG A 61 -2.54 -3.61 14.22
N VAL A 62 -2.93 -4.81 14.66
CA VAL A 62 -1.97 -5.81 15.14
C VAL A 62 -1.75 -6.84 14.03
N PRO A 63 -0.51 -6.99 13.54
CA PRO A 63 -0.24 -7.94 12.48
C PRO A 63 -0.48 -9.38 12.90
N THR A 64 -1.23 -10.13 12.11
CA THR A 64 -1.32 -11.59 12.22
C THR A 64 0.02 -12.22 11.86
N PRO A 65 0.46 -13.31 12.52
CA PRO A 65 1.66 -14.03 12.14
C PRO A 65 1.68 -14.43 10.66
N VAL A 66 2.83 -14.26 10.02
CA VAL A 66 3.00 -14.57 8.57
C VAL A 66 2.69 -16.04 8.28
N ASP A 67 3.16 -16.95 9.13
CA ASP A 67 2.89 -18.40 9.07
C ASP A 67 1.41 -18.73 9.14
N GLN A 68 0.67 -18.11 10.06
CA GLN A 68 -0.78 -18.27 10.15
C GLN A 68 -1.51 -17.76 8.91
N LEU A 69 -1.08 -16.65 8.31
CA LEU A 69 -1.67 -16.15 7.06
C LEU A 69 -1.38 -17.08 5.88
N ILE A 70 -0.20 -17.70 5.84
CA ILE A 70 0.14 -18.72 4.86
C ILE A 70 -0.73 -19.97 5.06
N GLU A 71 -0.95 -20.41 6.30
CA GLU A 71 -1.86 -21.51 6.63
C GLU A 71 -3.31 -21.18 6.25
N LYS A 72 -3.81 -19.98 6.58
CA LYS A 72 -5.13 -19.49 6.13
C LYS A 72 -5.28 -19.55 4.61
N ALA A 73 -4.21 -19.33 3.83
CA ALA A 73 -4.23 -19.45 2.38
C ALA A 73 -4.36 -20.91 1.86
N GLN A 74 -4.16 -21.91 2.73
CA GLN A 74 -4.42 -23.31 2.42
C GLN A 74 -5.82 -23.76 2.85
N ASP A 75 -6.53 -22.98 3.65
CA ASP A 75 -7.91 -23.26 4.05
C ASP A 75 -8.83 -23.25 2.81
N PRO A 76 -9.51 -24.37 2.50
CA PRO A 76 -10.32 -24.45 1.27
C PRO A 76 -11.49 -23.48 1.26
N VAL A 77 -12.06 -23.12 2.41
CA VAL A 77 -13.20 -22.20 2.51
C VAL A 77 -12.75 -20.77 2.23
N LEU A 78 -11.68 -20.33 2.88
CA LEU A 78 -11.12 -18.99 2.67
C LEU A 78 -10.61 -18.82 1.25
N LYS A 79 -9.93 -19.83 0.73
CA LYS A 79 -9.41 -19.87 -0.63
C LYS A 79 -10.52 -19.77 -1.67
N GLU A 80 -11.58 -20.56 -1.53
CA GLU A 80 -12.73 -20.52 -2.43
C GLU A 80 -13.42 -19.15 -2.41
N ARG A 81 -13.63 -18.57 -1.24
CA ARG A 81 -14.21 -17.22 -1.10
C ARG A 81 -13.33 -16.16 -1.76
N ALA A 82 -12.02 -16.23 -1.57
CA ALA A 82 -11.08 -15.33 -2.21
C ALA A 82 -11.17 -15.42 -3.75
N PHE A 83 -11.19 -16.65 -4.31
CA PHE A 83 -11.36 -16.84 -5.75
C PHE A 83 -12.69 -16.33 -6.27
N GLN A 84 -13.80 -16.54 -5.53
CA GLN A 84 -15.12 -16.03 -5.93
C GLN A 84 -15.13 -14.49 -6.02
N ILE A 85 -14.48 -13.80 -5.07
CA ILE A 85 -14.37 -12.34 -5.12
C ILE A 85 -13.53 -11.89 -6.32
N LEU A 86 -12.37 -12.52 -6.54
CA LEU A 86 -11.49 -12.17 -7.66
C LEU A 86 -12.17 -12.45 -9.03
N ASP A 87 -12.87 -13.57 -9.17
CA ASP A 87 -13.62 -13.93 -10.38
C ASP A 87 -14.79 -12.96 -10.64
N ALA A 88 -15.47 -12.51 -9.59
CA ALA A 88 -16.50 -11.49 -9.71
C ALA A 88 -15.93 -10.16 -10.24
N MET A 89 -14.78 -9.73 -9.70
CA MET A 89 -14.08 -8.52 -10.15
C MET A 89 -13.61 -8.65 -11.61
N ASP A 90 -13.07 -9.81 -12.01
CA ASP A 90 -12.65 -10.07 -13.39
C ASP A 90 -13.85 -9.96 -14.34
N LYS A 91 -14.98 -10.62 -14.03
CA LYS A 91 -16.21 -10.58 -14.83
C LYS A 91 -16.79 -9.18 -14.97
N GLU A 92 -16.81 -8.40 -13.87
CA GLU A 92 -17.26 -7.01 -13.92
C GLU A 92 -16.38 -6.16 -14.80
N THR A 93 -15.07 -6.34 -14.70
CA THR A 93 -14.08 -5.63 -15.51
C THR A 93 -14.28 -5.91 -17.01
N GLU A 94 -14.52 -7.18 -17.38
CA GLU A 94 -14.84 -7.57 -18.76
C GLU A 94 -16.15 -6.95 -19.24
N GLN A 95 -17.20 -6.95 -18.40
CA GLN A 95 -18.49 -6.32 -18.72
C GLN A 95 -18.36 -4.81 -18.99
N ASN A 96 -17.46 -4.13 -18.25
CA ASN A 96 -17.14 -2.73 -18.42
C ASN A 96 -16.11 -2.46 -19.53
N ARG A 97 -15.66 -3.50 -20.25
CA ARG A 97 -14.66 -3.41 -21.32
C ARG A 97 -13.34 -2.75 -20.87
N ALA A 98 -13.02 -2.86 -19.59
CA ALA A 98 -11.75 -2.42 -19.07
C ALA A 98 -10.69 -3.53 -19.21
N LEU A 99 -9.43 -3.15 -19.37
CA LEU A 99 -8.31 -4.10 -19.52
C LEU A 99 -7.80 -4.60 -18.18
N ALA A 100 -7.99 -3.80 -17.14
CA ALA A 100 -7.52 -4.08 -15.80
C ALA A 100 -8.51 -3.58 -14.76
N TRP A 101 -8.46 -4.15 -13.57
CA TRP A 101 -9.07 -3.57 -12.38
C TRP A 101 -8.02 -3.28 -11.32
N ILE A 102 -8.37 -2.35 -10.43
CA ILE A 102 -7.49 -1.93 -9.35
C ILE A 102 -8.06 -2.34 -8.00
N TRP A 103 -7.18 -2.77 -7.11
CA TRP A 103 -7.49 -2.91 -5.71
C TRP A 103 -6.48 -2.19 -4.83
N LYS A 104 -6.99 -1.41 -3.90
CA LYS A 104 -6.23 -0.75 -2.85
C LYS A 104 -6.88 -1.03 -1.50
N ASP A 105 -6.11 -1.50 -0.55
CA ASP A 105 -6.46 -1.55 0.87
C ASP A 105 -5.18 -1.25 1.67
N PRO A 106 -5.19 -0.26 2.58
CA PRO A 106 -4.00 0.10 3.36
C PRO A 106 -3.50 -1.04 4.27
N ARG A 107 -4.32 -2.08 4.48
CA ARG A 107 -3.99 -3.29 5.25
C ARG A 107 -3.35 -4.39 4.40
N LEU A 108 -3.30 -4.21 3.08
CA LEU A 108 -2.66 -5.19 2.17
C LEU A 108 -1.27 -5.64 2.64
N PRO A 109 -0.37 -4.75 3.11
CA PRO A 109 0.91 -5.19 3.62
C PRO A 109 0.82 -6.22 4.76
N LEU A 110 -0.25 -6.19 5.56
CA LEU A 110 -0.47 -7.13 6.66
C LEU A 110 -0.95 -8.51 6.16
N VAL A 111 -1.73 -8.54 5.08
CA VAL A 111 -2.37 -9.76 4.55
C VAL A 111 -1.76 -10.26 3.25
N LEU A 112 -0.70 -9.61 2.75
CA LEU A 112 0.05 -10.08 1.58
C LEU A 112 0.49 -11.55 1.67
N PRO A 113 0.90 -12.10 2.87
CA PRO A 113 1.22 -13.51 2.99
C PRO A 113 0.09 -14.45 2.57
N PHE A 114 -1.17 -14.06 2.79
CA PHE A 114 -2.33 -14.80 2.29
C PHE A 114 -2.50 -14.61 0.78
N TRP A 115 -2.63 -13.35 0.35
CA TRP A 115 -3.03 -13.00 -1.01
C TRP A 115 -2.00 -13.39 -2.07
N ALA A 116 -0.70 -13.29 -1.79
CA ALA A 116 0.36 -13.71 -2.71
C ALA A 116 0.32 -15.21 -3.06
N ASN A 117 -0.36 -16.02 -2.24
CA ASN A 117 -0.61 -17.43 -2.52
C ASN A 117 -1.93 -17.70 -3.27
N ILE A 118 -2.75 -16.66 -3.51
CA ILE A 118 -4.10 -16.79 -4.08
C ILE A 118 -4.21 -16.18 -5.48
N TRP A 119 -3.78 -14.93 -5.66
CA TRP A 119 -4.15 -14.12 -6.84
C TRP A 119 -3.33 -14.34 -8.10
N GLY A 120 -2.25 -15.16 -8.05
CA GLY A 120 -1.42 -15.46 -9.23
C GLY A 120 -0.51 -14.29 -9.63
N ASP A 121 -0.35 -14.07 -10.93
CA ASP A 121 0.47 -12.99 -11.46
C ASP A 121 -0.35 -11.69 -11.50
N VAL A 122 0.11 -10.69 -10.78
CA VAL A 122 -0.54 -9.38 -10.65
C VAL A 122 0.50 -8.26 -10.85
N ILE A 123 0.01 -7.06 -11.17
CA ILE A 123 0.82 -5.85 -11.30
C ILE A 123 0.81 -5.13 -9.96
N TYR A 124 1.99 -4.79 -9.43
CA TYR A 124 2.10 -4.04 -8.17
C TYR A 124 2.50 -2.59 -8.41
N VAL A 125 1.73 -1.68 -7.79
CA VAL A 125 2.11 -0.27 -7.63
C VAL A 125 2.39 -0.02 -6.15
N ILE A 126 3.62 0.34 -5.81
CA ILE A 126 4.12 0.39 -4.45
C ILE A 126 4.55 1.83 -4.11
N PRO A 127 3.71 2.61 -3.41
CA PRO A 127 4.11 3.94 -2.96
C PRO A 127 5.14 3.86 -1.84
N VAL A 128 6.17 4.70 -1.96
CA VAL A 128 7.26 4.86 -0.99
C VAL A 128 7.24 6.29 -0.46
N ARG A 129 6.97 6.46 0.82
CA ARG A 129 6.98 7.75 1.50
C ARG A 129 7.91 7.72 2.70
N HIS A 130 8.47 8.88 3.06
CA HIS A 130 9.31 9.01 4.24
C HIS A 130 8.59 8.49 5.49
N PRO A 131 9.17 7.56 6.28
CA PRO A 131 8.46 6.90 7.37
C PRO A 131 7.97 7.89 8.45
N VAL A 132 8.74 8.92 8.80
CA VAL A 132 8.31 9.95 9.77
C VAL A 132 7.07 10.69 9.26
N GLU A 133 7.03 11.06 7.98
CA GLU A 133 5.86 11.72 7.40
C GLU A 133 4.63 10.81 7.39
N THR A 134 4.85 9.53 7.11
CA THR A 134 3.79 8.51 7.12
C THR A 134 3.20 8.36 8.53
N ILE A 135 4.06 8.23 9.55
CA ILE A 135 3.66 8.07 10.96
C ILE A 135 2.91 9.31 11.44
N ARG A 136 3.43 10.52 11.20
CA ARG A 136 2.79 11.77 11.59
C ARG A 136 1.44 11.99 10.87
N SER A 137 1.37 11.65 9.59
CA SER A 137 0.12 11.71 8.83
C SER A 137 -0.92 10.72 9.34
N ALA A 138 -0.51 9.53 9.80
CA ALA A 138 -1.40 8.57 10.42
C ALA A 138 -1.94 9.07 11.76
N ALA A 139 -1.07 9.64 12.60
CA ALA A 139 -1.43 10.23 13.87
C ALA A 139 -2.49 11.34 13.72
N SER A 140 -2.26 12.25 12.78
CA SER A 140 -3.22 13.33 12.49
C SER A 140 -4.60 12.82 12.08
N MET A 141 -4.67 11.74 11.29
CA MET A 141 -5.95 11.11 10.93
C MET A 141 -6.66 10.48 12.13
N ASP A 142 -5.90 9.99 13.10
CA ASP A 142 -6.41 9.43 14.34
C ASP A 142 -6.75 10.51 15.41
N GLY A 143 -6.65 11.79 15.05
CA GLY A 143 -6.91 12.92 15.96
C GLY A 143 -5.80 13.19 16.97
N LEU A 144 -4.63 12.55 16.79
CA LEU A 144 -3.47 12.75 17.68
C LEU A 144 -2.58 13.88 17.19
N SER A 145 -1.87 14.54 18.13
CA SER A 145 -0.85 15.51 17.77
C SER A 145 0.32 14.85 17.04
N PRO A 146 0.62 15.25 15.78
CA PRO A 146 1.68 14.63 14.99
C PRO A 146 3.08 14.70 15.62
N ASP A 147 3.33 15.69 16.46
CA ASP A 147 4.63 15.92 17.10
C ASP A 147 4.78 15.15 18.41
N GLU A 148 3.66 14.67 19.00
CA GLU A 148 3.64 13.93 20.27
C GLU A 148 3.62 12.41 20.09
N VAL A 149 3.49 11.92 18.83
CA VAL A 149 3.42 10.48 18.55
C VAL A 149 4.78 9.82 18.79
N PRO A 150 4.82 8.70 19.53
CA PRO A 150 6.03 7.88 19.67
C PRO A 150 6.46 7.30 18.33
N LEU A 151 7.48 7.88 17.70
CA LEU A 151 7.98 7.43 16.41
C LEU A 151 8.48 5.98 16.43
N SER A 152 8.97 5.48 17.55
CA SER A 152 9.51 4.13 17.68
C SER A 152 8.49 3.04 17.31
N ALA A 153 7.26 3.12 17.82
CA ALA A 153 6.19 2.17 17.47
C ALA A 153 5.80 2.28 15.99
N GLY A 154 5.67 3.51 15.51
CA GLY A 154 5.38 3.77 14.11
C GLY A 154 6.47 3.22 13.18
N PHE A 155 7.75 3.32 13.53
CA PHE A 155 8.86 2.73 12.77
C PHE A 155 8.80 1.20 12.73
N VAL A 156 8.46 0.55 13.84
CA VAL A 156 8.32 -0.92 13.87
C VAL A 156 7.19 -1.37 12.96
N TYR A 157 6.04 -0.70 13.03
CA TYR A 157 4.90 -1.01 12.17
C TYR A 157 5.21 -0.74 10.69
N TRP A 158 5.84 0.41 10.39
CA TRP A 158 6.29 0.74 9.05
C TRP A 158 7.26 -0.31 8.49
N GLN A 159 8.25 -0.71 9.29
CA GLN A 159 9.24 -1.72 8.92
C GLN A 159 8.58 -3.05 8.61
N PHE A 160 7.67 -3.51 9.47
CA PHE A 160 6.91 -4.75 9.25
C PHE A 160 6.12 -4.72 7.93
N CYS A 161 5.36 -3.65 7.70
CA CYS A 161 4.57 -3.50 6.48
C CYS A 161 5.44 -3.50 5.23
N MET A 162 6.53 -2.73 5.22
CA MET A 162 7.38 -2.61 4.04
C MET A 162 8.23 -3.87 3.79
N LEU A 163 8.62 -4.60 4.83
CA LEU A 163 9.25 -5.91 4.67
C LEU A 163 8.31 -6.92 4.04
N ASN A 164 7.04 -6.99 4.47
CA ASN A 164 6.05 -7.85 3.84
C ASN A 164 5.84 -7.49 2.36
N VAL A 165 5.74 -6.19 2.04
CA VAL A 165 5.66 -5.76 0.64
C VAL A 165 6.85 -6.26 -0.15
N LEU A 166 8.08 -6.08 0.33
CA LEU A 166 9.29 -6.53 -0.36
C LEU A 166 9.31 -8.06 -0.52
N LEU A 167 9.07 -8.81 0.57
CA LEU A 167 9.14 -10.27 0.58
C LEU A 167 8.12 -10.92 -0.37
N PHE A 168 6.88 -10.45 -0.34
CA PHE A 168 5.79 -11.06 -1.10
C PHE A 168 5.63 -10.51 -2.53
N THR A 169 6.37 -9.45 -2.88
CA THR A 169 6.47 -8.96 -4.26
C THR A 169 7.82 -9.22 -4.92
N GLU A 170 8.78 -9.81 -4.20
CA GLU A 170 10.16 -10.00 -4.68
C GLU A 170 10.23 -10.71 -6.03
N LYS A 171 9.50 -11.82 -6.17
CA LYS A 171 9.51 -12.66 -7.37
C LYS A 171 8.76 -12.05 -8.56
N SER A 172 7.89 -11.06 -8.34
CA SER A 172 7.18 -10.40 -9.42
C SER A 172 8.11 -9.43 -10.14
N LYS A 173 8.16 -9.54 -11.47
CA LYS A 173 8.79 -8.53 -12.36
C LYS A 173 7.81 -7.43 -12.75
N ARG A 174 6.53 -7.58 -12.42
CA ARG A 174 5.45 -6.66 -12.75
C ARG A 174 5.19 -5.71 -11.57
N LYS A 175 6.21 -4.92 -11.20
CA LYS A 175 6.12 -3.99 -10.06
C LYS A 175 6.80 -2.67 -10.36
N ILE A 176 6.21 -1.60 -9.81
CA ILE A 176 6.78 -0.26 -9.84
C ILE A 176 6.73 0.35 -8.44
N PHE A 177 7.82 0.99 -8.03
CA PHE A 177 7.88 1.76 -6.79
C PHE A 177 7.75 3.24 -7.12
N ILE A 178 6.82 3.94 -6.46
CA ILE A 178 6.53 5.37 -6.68
C ILE A 178 6.96 6.16 -5.44
N ALA A 179 7.97 7.01 -5.58
CA ALA A 179 8.39 7.91 -4.52
C ALA A 179 7.37 9.04 -4.36
N TYR A 180 6.73 9.12 -3.18
CA TYR A 180 5.67 10.09 -2.92
C TYR A 180 6.14 11.55 -3.06
N ASP A 181 7.34 11.85 -2.56
CA ASP A 181 7.95 13.17 -2.69
C ASP A 181 8.22 13.55 -4.16
N GLN A 182 8.69 12.61 -4.98
CA GLN A 182 8.89 12.83 -6.40
C GLN A 182 7.57 12.99 -7.15
N LEU A 183 6.56 12.20 -6.79
CA LEU A 183 5.22 12.33 -7.37
C LEU A 183 4.63 13.73 -7.14
N ILE A 184 4.83 14.32 -5.95
CA ILE A 184 4.37 15.68 -5.65
C ILE A 184 5.23 16.76 -6.30
N GLN A 185 6.56 16.58 -6.34
CA GLN A 185 7.49 17.58 -6.88
C GLN A 185 7.53 17.59 -8.42
N ASN A 186 7.41 16.42 -9.03
CA ASN A 186 7.55 16.20 -10.46
C ASN A 186 6.36 15.41 -11.06
N PRO A 187 5.10 15.89 -10.89
CA PRO A 187 3.89 15.12 -11.19
C PRO A 187 3.83 14.64 -12.65
N GLN A 188 4.22 15.47 -13.62
CA GLN A 188 4.23 15.10 -15.04
C GLN A 188 5.17 13.91 -15.31
N GLN A 189 6.37 13.95 -14.76
CA GLN A 189 7.39 12.91 -14.96
C GLN A 189 6.97 11.58 -14.31
N GLU A 190 6.49 11.62 -13.06
CA GLU A 190 6.09 10.41 -12.35
C GLU A 190 4.80 9.80 -12.90
N CYS A 191 3.84 10.61 -13.31
CA CYS A 191 2.64 10.13 -14.01
C CYS A 191 2.99 9.52 -15.37
N ALA A 192 3.94 10.10 -16.11
CA ALA A 192 4.42 9.52 -17.36
C ALA A 192 5.07 8.14 -17.11
N ARG A 193 5.93 8.03 -16.09
CA ARG A 193 6.58 6.78 -15.70
C ARG A 193 5.57 5.69 -15.32
N LEU A 194 4.57 6.02 -14.51
CA LEU A 194 3.49 5.10 -14.13
C LEU A 194 2.64 4.71 -15.34
N CYS A 195 2.26 5.67 -16.18
CA CYS A 195 1.45 5.43 -17.37
C CYS A 195 2.16 4.49 -18.36
N HIS A 196 3.43 4.73 -18.67
CA HIS A 196 4.21 3.86 -19.56
C HIS A 196 4.40 2.45 -18.99
N PHE A 197 4.68 2.34 -17.70
CA PHE A 197 4.76 1.05 -17.04
C PHE A 197 3.46 0.26 -17.18
N LEU A 198 2.31 0.87 -16.88
CA LEU A 198 1.02 0.20 -16.99
C LEU A 198 0.65 -0.15 -18.43
N ASP A 199 0.95 0.73 -19.40
CA ASP A 199 0.75 0.47 -20.83
C ASP A 199 1.55 -0.76 -21.30
N GLU A 200 2.80 -0.88 -20.85
CA GLU A 200 3.65 -2.03 -21.13
C GLU A 200 3.10 -3.32 -20.50
N GLN A 201 2.77 -3.27 -19.20
CA GLN A 201 2.30 -4.45 -18.48
C GLN A 201 0.94 -4.97 -18.96
N CYS A 202 0.05 -4.08 -19.39
CA CYS A 202 -1.29 -4.44 -19.88
C CYS A 202 -1.35 -4.58 -21.41
N SER A 203 -0.22 -4.51 -22.12
CA SER A 203 -0.16 -4.51 -23.59
C SER A 203 -1.14 -3.51 -24.23
N PHE A 204 -1.17 -2.30 -23.66
CA PHE A 204 -2.17 -1.30 -23.94
C PHE A 204 -1.61 -0.15 -24.76
N SER A 205 -2.16 0.04 -25.96
CA SER A 205 -1.84 1.19 -26.82
C SER A 205 -3.11 1.97 -27.11
N ARG A 206 -3.35 3.04 -26.35
CA ARG A 206 -4.39 4.04 -26.72
C ARG A 206 -3.74 5.24 -27.37
N GLU A 207 -4.46 5.78 -28.35
CA GLU A 207 -4.23 7.16 -28.80
C GLU A 207 -4.38 8.09 -27.59
N SER A 208 -3.50 9.13 -27.47
CA SER A 208 -3.56 10.13 -26.39
C SER A 208 -2.93 9.78 -25.04
N VAL A 209 -1.77 9.10 -25.01
CA VAL A 209 -0.95 8.93 -23.79
C VAL A 209 -0.70 10.27 -23.09
N SER A 210 -0.42 11.32 -23.82
CA SER A 210 -0.16 12.66 -23.27
C SER A 210 -1.36 13.23 -22.51
N GLN A 211 -2.58 13.04 -23.00
CA GLN A 211 -3.80 13.51 -22.31
C GLN A 211 -4.05 12.76 -21.00
N ARG A 212 -3.77 11.45 -20.97
CA ARG A 212 -3.86 10.67 -19.72
C ARG A 212 -2.84 11.14 -18.68
N ILE A 213 -1.60 11.38 -19.11
CA ILE A 213 -0.55 11.91 -18.24
C ILE A 213 -0.93 13.28 -17.69
N GLU A 214 -1.46 14.19 -18.53
CA GLU A 214 -1.94 15.50 -18.10
C GLU A 214 -3.08 15.39 -17.09
N LEU A 215 -4.07 14.52 -17.35
CA LEU A 215 -5.18 14.27 -16.44
C LEU A 215 -4.68 13.74 -15.10
N MET A 216 -3.81 12.72 -15.09
CA MET A 216 -3.23 12.17 -13.88
C MET A 216 -2.45 13.24 -13.10
N ALA A 217 -1.59 13.99 -13.76
CA ALA A 217 -0.79 15.03 -13.13
C ALA A 217 -1.63 16.18 -12.57
N SER A 218 -2.76 16.52 -13.21
CA SER A 218 -3.67 17.56 -12.74
C SER A 218 -4.34 17.26 -11.39
N LYS A 219 -4.38 15.99 -10.98
CA LYS A 219 -4.93 15.56 -9.69
C LYS A 219 -3.95 15.73 -8.54
N ILE A 220 -2.69 15.94 -8.85
CA ILE A 220 -1.63 16.07 -7.85
C ILE A 220 -1.49 17.54 -7.48
N THR A 221 -1.72 17.87 -6.22
CA THR A 221 -1.61 19.24 -5.69
C THR A 221 -0.57 19.31 -4.59
N ALA A 222 0.11 20.45 -4.48
CA ALA A 222 1.09 20.70 -3.42
C ALA A 222 0.45 20.60 -2.02
N SER A 223 -0.87 20.86 -1.89
CA SER A 223 -1.62 20.73 -0.65
C SER A 223 -1.72 19.29 -0.14
N GLN A 224 -1.48 18.28 -0.98
CA GLN A 224 -1.41 16.87 -0.56
C GLN A 224 -0.15 16.53 0.23
N HIS A 225 0.84 17.41 0.21
CA HIS A 225 2.10 17.26 0.98
C HIS A 225 2.00 17.94 2.35
N HIS A 226 1.14 17.41 3.21
CA HIS A 226 0.85 18.01 4.53
C HIS A 226 2.03 17.98 5.51
N TYR A 227 2.94 17.00 5.38
CA TYR A 227 4.08 16.82 6.27
C TYR A 227 5.35 16.65 5.44
N GLN A 228 6.16 17.71 5.41
CA GLN A 228 7.49 17.68 4.78
C GLN A 228 8.53 17.44 5.87
N HIS A 229 9.15 16.27 5.84
CA HIS A 229 10.29 16.02 6.71
C HIS A 229 11.58 16.39 5.98
N LEU A 230 12.12 17.54 6.32
CA LEU A 230 13.33 18.09 5.68
C LEU A 230 14.62 17.37 6.10
N LYS A 231 14.57 16.59 7.19
CA LYS A 231 15.73 15.85 7.69
C LYS A 231 15.83 14.50 7.04
N SER A 232 17.06 14.04 6.77
CA SER A 232 17.29 12.66 6.39
C SER A 232 16.86 11.70 7.50
N LEU A 233 16.47 10.46 7.17
CA LEU A 233 16.13 9.47 8.19
C LEU A 233 17.32 9.17 9.11
N ALA A 234 18.55 9.37 8.63
CA ALA A 234 19.77 9.24 9.42
C ALA A 234 19.85 10.23 10.59
N GLU A 235 19.18 11.39 10.48
CA GLU A 235 19.14 12.42 11.53
C GLU A 235 17.99 12.20 12.53
N THR A 236 17.20 11.15 12.35
CA THR A 236 16.10 10.79 13.25
C THR A 236 16.64 9.83 14.31
N GLU A 237 16.90 10.32 15.50
CA GLU A 237 17.53 9.58 16.59
C GLU A 237 16.80 8.29 16.99
N THR A 238 15.47 8.24 16.81
CA THR A 238 14.63 7.08 17.15
C THR A 238 14.63 5.96 16.10
N SER A 239 15.20 6.18 14.90
CA SER A 239 15.29 5.14 13.87
C SER A 239 16.50 4.23 14.09
N THR A 240 16.31 2.91 13.85
CA THR A 240 17.42 1.95 13.91
C THR A 240 18.23 1.94 12.61
N PRO A 241 19.47 1.40 12.60
CA PRO A 241 20.26 1.22 11.38
C PRO A 241 19.50 0.42 10.30
N GLU A 242 18.77 -0.64 10.70
CA GLU A 242 18.00 -1.52 9.82
C GLU A 242 16.84 -0.74 9.17
N GLN A 243 16.14 0.10 9.94
CA GLN A 243 15.05 0.94 9.42
C GLN A 243 15.56 1.97 8.41
N ARG A 244 16.73 2.58 8.67
CA ARG A 244 17.39 3.48 7.73
C ARG A 244 17.82 2.77 6.45
N ALA A 245 18.43 1.59 6.59
CA ALA A 245 18.85 0.76 5.47
C ALA A 245 17.64 0.34 4.61
N LEU A 246 16.54 -0.08 5.25
CA LEU A 246 15.29 -0.43 4.56
C LEU A 246 14.72 0.75 3.77
N TYR A 247 14.68 1.94 4.36
CA TYR A 247 14.20 3.13 3.65
C TYR A 247 15.09 3.48 2.46
N ASN A 248 16.41 3.42 2.62
CA ASN A 248 17.36 3.66 1.54
C ASN A 248 17.17 2.65 0.40
N LEU A 249 17.00 1.37 0.72
CA LEU A 249 16.70 0.34 -0.29
C LEU A 249 15.40 0.66 -1.04
N LEU A 250 14.33 1.02 -0.33
CA LEU A 250 13.06 1.40 -0.96
C LEU A 250 13.22 2.60 -1.88
N ARG A 251 14.04 3.57 -1.52
CA ARG A 251 14.38 4.72 -2.39
C ARG A 251 15.15 4.28 -3.64
N VAL A 252 16.09 3.36 -3.52
CA VAL A 252 16.80 2.77 -4.68
C VAL A 252 15.81 2.06 -5.59
N LYS A 253 14.89 1.28 -5.04
CA LYS A 253 13.86 0.56 -5.80
C LYS A 253 12.90 1.47 -6.58
N THR A 254 12.75 2.73 -6.23
CA THR A 254 11.96 3.68 -7.05
C THR A 254 12.63 3.96 -8.41
N ILE A 255 13.92 3.66 -8.55
CA ILE A 255 14.71 3.81 -9.79
C ILE A 255 14.99 2.43 -10.40
N TYR A 256 15.35 1.46 -9.54
CA TYR A 256 15.72 0.08 -9.90
C TYR A 256 14.80 -0.92 -9.18
N PRO A 257 13.59 -1.22 -9.72
CA PRO A 257 12.58 -2.04 -9.01
C PRO A 257 13.07 -3.45 -8.65
N ASP A 258 13.97 -4.02 -9.45
CA ASP A 258 14.50 -5.37 -9.30
C ASP A 258 15.77 -5.45 -8.43
N GLU A 259 16.19 -4.33 -7.81
CA GLU A 259 17.29 -4.36 -6.85
C GLU A 259 17.06 -5.43 -5.79
N THR A 260 18.05 -6.29 -5.60
CA THR A 260 17.97 -7.42 -4.66
C THR A 260 18.16 -6.98 -3.21
N PHE A 261 17.64 -7.76 -2.27
CA PHE A 261 17.87 -7.52 -0.84
C PHE A 261 17.97 -8.86 -0.09
N ASN A 262 18.70 -8.84 1.02
CA ASN A 262 18.69 -9.92 1.97
C ASN A 262 17.74 -9.59 3.11
N LYS A 263 16.70 -10.42 3.31
CA LYS A 263 15.68 -10.20 4.34
C LYS A 263 16.27 -10.12 5.76
N ASP A 264 17.36 -10.84 6.01
CA ASP A 264 17.97 -10.95 7.32
C ASP A 264 18.67 -9.64 7.76
N ASP A 265 19.00 -8.76 6.77
CA ASP A 265 19.57 -7.43 7.04
C ASP A 265 18.54 -6.46 7.64
N PHE A 266 17.26 -6.83 7.63
CA PHE A 266 16.14 -5.98 8.06
C PHE A 266 15.25 -6.66 9.10
N ALA A 267 15.75 -7.70 9.76
CA ALA A 267 15.00 -8.46 10.76
C ALA A 267 14.40 -7.54 11.85
N LEU A 268 13.17 -7.81 12.21
CA LEU A 268 12.52 -7.15 13.33
C LEU A 268 13.11 -7.67 14.64
N TYR A 269 13.22 -6.80 15.64
CA TYR A 269 13.69 -7.22 16.97
C TYR A 269 12.73 -8.22 17.63
N PRO A 270 13.20 -9.13 18.49
CA PRO A 270 12.35 -10.02 19.26
C PRO A 270 11.34 -9.23 20.10
N GLY A 271 10.07 -9.66 20.14
CA GLY A 271 9.01 -8.98 20.92
C GLY A 271 8.35 -7.80 20.21
N TRP A 272 8.64 -7.57 18.93
CA TRP A 272 8.03 -6.46 18.16
C TRP A 272 6.49 -6.51 18.15
N ARG A 273 5.91 -7.71 18.18
CA ARG A 273 4.44 -7.88 18.15
C ARG A 273 3.80 -7.46 19.47
N GLU A 274 4.35 -7.93 20.58
CA GLU A 274 3.91 -7.59 21.92
C GLU A 274 4.02 -6.06 22.15
N TYR A 275 5.10 -5.48 21.63
CA TYR A 275 5.30 -4.04 21.66
C TYR A 275 4.18 -3.29 20.92
N LEU A 276 3.79 -3.72 19.71
CA LEU A 276 2.69 -3.11 18.96
C LEU A 276 1.34 -3.30 19.66
N GLN A 277 1.08 -4.47 20.27
CA GLN A 277 -0.13 -4.71 21.05
C GLN A 277 -0.26 -3.77 22.23
N ILE A 278 0.80 -3.60 23.01
CA ILE A 278 0.84 -2.66 24.15
C ILE A 278 0.58 -1.23 23.65
N THR A 279 1.21 -0.84 22.57
CA THR A 279 1.07 0.51 21.99
C THR A 279 -0.35 0.77 21.52
N ASP A 280 -0.98 -0.19 20.83
CA ASP A 280 -2.38 -0.07 20.38
C ASP A 280 -3.35 0.02 21.56
N MET A 281 -3.13 -0.74 22.62
CA MET A 281 -3.90 -0.67 23.86
C MET A 281 -3.78 0.71 24.54
N LEU A 282 -2.59 1.30 24.59
CA LEU A 282 -2.37 2.64 25.16
C LEU A 282 -3.09 3.72 24.35
N PHE A 283 -3.03 3.64 23.01
CA PHE A 283 -3.75 4.59 22.15
C PHE A 283 -5.27 4.43 22.21
N SER A 284 -5.81 3.22 22.42
CA SER A 284 -7.23 3.02 22.58
C SER A 284 -7.78 3.57 23.92
N ILE A 285 -6.98 3.52 24.99
CA ILE A 285 -7.33 4.09 26.29
C ILE A 285 -7.38 5.63 26.21
N SER A 286 -6.44 6.28 25.53
CA SER A 286 -6.44 7.73 25.38
C SER A 286 -7.67 8.26 24.64
N ARG A 287 -8.15 7.56 23.62
CA ARG A 287 -9.39 7.91 22.90
C ARG A 287 -10.68 7.77 23.72
N THR A 288 -10.70 6.84 24.68
CA THR A 288 -11.87 6.65 25.55
C THR A 288 -11.96 7.67 26.70
N GLN A 289 -10.88 8.40 26.96
CA GLN A 289 -10.88 9.47 28.00
C GLN A 289 -11.26 10.87 27.43
N GLU A 290 -11.31 11.01 26.09
CA GLU A 290 -11.69 12.27 25.41
C GLU A 290 -13.16 12.31 24.97
N ASN A 291 -13.95 11.23 25.20
CA ASN A 291 -15.38 11.13 24.98
C ASN A 291 -16.13 11.07 26.33
#